data_759ffb97ec2533d122586ded5471896a
#
_entry.id   759ffb97ec2533d122586ded5471896a
#
_cell.length_a   1.000
_cell.length_b   1.000
_cell.length_c   1.000
_cell.angle_alpha   90.00
_cell.angle_beta   90.00
_cell.angle_gamma   90.00
#
_symmetry.space_group_name_H-M   'P 1'
#
loop_
_entity.id
_entity.type
_entity.pdbx_description
1 polymer ?
#
loop_
_entity_poly.entity_id
_entity_poly.type
_entity_poly.pdbx_seq_one_letter_code
_entity_poly.pdbx_strand_id
1 'polypeptide(L)'
;SAEFSNEYRVREVLEKYCSFMPVEIFLEKKGAEQEYETIDAEDVRDDDVVVERIVEEAKTEERENEKGEMETVEVSPKKEKAKINKRPVSISDTTPLWTKHPNDVTDEEYKAFYTKVFRDYKEPLFWIHLNMDYPFNLKGILYFPKINTEYDNLEGVIKLYNNQVFIADNIKEVIPEF
;
A
#
# COMPACT_ATOMS: atom_id res chain seq x y z
N SER A 1 -8.99 -23.16 -19.36
CA SER A 1 -7.83 -22.33 -19.78
C SER A 1 -8.20 -20.92 -20.22
N ALA A 2 -9.45 -20.65 -20.61
CA ALA A 2 -9.90 -19.29 -20.98
C ALA A 2 -10.00 -18.34 -19.77
N GLU A 3 -10.15 -18.88 -18.57
CA GLU A 3 -10.23 -18.11 -17.32
C GLU A 3 -8.97 -17.28 -17.04
N PHE A 4 -7.80 -17.86 -17.33
CA PHE A 4 -6.51 -17.17 -17.11
C PHE A 4 -6.03 -16.30 -18.28
N SER A 5 -6.86 -16.14 -19.31
CA SER A 5 -6.62 -15.15 -20.37
C SER A 5 -7.16 -13.76 -19.99
N ASN A 6 -7.89 -13.66 -18.89
CA ASN A 6 -8.42 -12.41 -18.36
C ASN A 6 -7.43 -11.85 -17.31
N GLU A 7 -6.83 -10.71 -17.61
CA GLU A 7 -5.88 -10.03 -16.71
C GLU A 7 -6.46 -9.78 -15.33
N TYR A 8 -7.73 -9.36 -15.24
CA TYR A 8 -8.39 -9.11 -13.96
C TYR A 8 -8.43 -10.37 -13.08
N ARG A 9 -8.78 -11.52 -13.68
CA ARG A 9 -8.84 -12.79 -12.96
C ARG A 9 -7.47 -13.28 -12.51
N VAL A 10 -6.46 -13.11 -13.35
CA VAL A 10 -5.07 -13.43 -12.98
C VAL A 10 -4.60 -12.55 -11.83
N ARG A 11 -4.85 -11.25 -11.89
CA ARG A 11 -4.52 -10.30 -10.84
C ARG A 11 -5.20 -10.66 -9.51
N GLU A 12 -6.49 -10.95 -9.54
CA GLU A 12 -7.26 -11.36 -8.35
C GLU A 12 -6.66 -12.60 -7.68
N VAL A 13 -6.28 -13.61 -8.47
CA VAL A 13 -5.64 -14.83 -7.96
C VAL A 13 -4.26 -14.52 -7.36
N LEU A 14 -3.44 -13.72 -8.04
CA LEU A 14 -2.13 -13.32 -7.54
C LEU A 14 -2.25 -12.49 -6.26
N GLU A 15 -3.17 -11.54 -6.21
CA GLU A 15 -3.44 -10.76 -5.01
C GLU A 15 -3.92 -11.64 -3.85
N LYS A 16 -4.73 -12.65 -4.12
CA LYS A 16 -5.21 -13.56 -3.07
C LYS A 16 -4.08 -14.39 -2.47
N TYR A 17 -3.27 -15.03 -3.31
CA TYR A 17 -2.30 -16.03 -2.85
C TYR A 17 -0.89 -15.52 -2.66
N CYS A 18 -0.52 -14.47 -3.37
CA CYS A 18 0.86 -14.03 -3.50
C CYS A 18 1.12 -12.62 -2.91
N SER A 19 0.12 -11.96 -2.30
CA SER A 19 0.24 -10.59 -1.79
C SER A 19 1.43 -10.36 -0.85
N PHE A 20 1.89 -11.38 -0.17
CA PHE A 20 2.96 -11.28 0.82
C PHE A 20 4.12 -12.25 0.55
N MET A 21 4.25 -12.72 -0.68
CA MET A 21 5.39 -13.57 -1.03
C MET A 21 6.72 -12.80 -0.88
N PRO A 22 7.80 -13.48 -0.47
CA PRO A 22 9.10 -12.85 -0.24
C PRO A 22 9.86 -12.51 -1.53
N VAL A 23 9.18 -12.55 -2.66
CA VAL A 23 9.70 -12.19 -3.99
C VAL A 23 8.74 -11.23 -4.66
N GLU A 24 9.27 -10.28 -5.40
CA GLU A 24 8.45 -9.35 -6.17
C GLU A 24 7.79 -10.05 -7.35
N ILE A 25 6.50 -9.78 -7.54
CA ILE A 25 5.69 -10.36 -8.61
C ILE A 25 5.05 -9.24 -9.40
N PHE A 26 5.34 -9.21 -10.68
CA PHE A 26 4.79 -8.23 -11.61
C PHE A 26 3.87 -8.91 -12.61
N LEU A 27 2.76 -8.25 -12.93
CA LEU A 27 1.83 -8.68 -13.96
C LEU A 27 1.81 -7.65 -15.07
N GLU A 28 2.22 -8.06 -16.26
CA GLU A 28 2.24 -7.23 -17.45
C GLU A 28 1.37 -7.84 -18.54
N LYS A 29 0.60 -7.01 -19.23
CA LYS A 29 -0.20 -7.41 -20.38
C LYS A 29 0.61 -7.26 -21.66
N LYS A 30 0.78 -8.35 -22.39
CA LYS A 30 1.48 -8.32 -23.67
C LYS A 30 0.76 -7.39 -24.67
N GLY A 31 1.49 -6.41 -25.17
CA GLY A 31 0.98 -5.45 -26.16
C GLY A 31 0.11 -4.34 -25.53
N ALA A 32 0.16 -4.13 -24.23
CA ALA A 32 -0.41 -2.95 -23.61
C ALA A 32 0.30 -1.67 -24.12
N GLU A 33 -0.44 -0.58 -24.22
CA GLU A 33 0.13 0.73 -24.51
C GLU A 33 1.02 1.17 -23.34
N GLN A 34 2.13 1.86 -23.67
CA GLN A 34 3.03 2.38 -22.65
C GLN A 34 2.32 3.46 -21.85
N GLU A 35 2.21 3.25 -20.54
CA GLU A 35 1.73 4.27 -19.60
C GLU A 35 2.89 5.12 -19.10
N TYR A 36 2.57 6.36 -18.72
CA TYR A 36 3.53 7.33 -18.22
C TYR A 36 3.08 7.86 -16.87
N GLU A 37 4.04 8.26 -16.06
CA GLU A 37 3.80 8.97 -14.80
C GLU A 37 4.72 10.19 -14.71
N THR A 38 4.28 11.21 -13.98
CA THR A 38 5.06 12.42 -13.73
C THR A 38 5.47 12.46 -12.27
N ILE A 39 6.76 12.54 -12.04
CA ILE A 39 7.38 12.57 -10.71
C ILE A 39 8.24 13.81 -10.55
N ASP A 40 8.62 14.16 -9.33
CA ASP A 40 9.61 15.22 -9.11
C ASP A 40 10.97 14.78 -9.65
N ALA A 41 11.74 15.72 -10.20
CA ALA A 41 13.00 15.41 -10.90
C ALA A 41 14.05 14.75 -9.99
N GLU A 42 13.97 15.02 -8.68
CA GLU A 42 14.82 14.43 -7.66
C GLU A 42 14.48 12.98 -7.32
N ASP A 43 13.26 12.53 -7.67
CA ASP A 43 12.79 11.16 -7.46
C ASP A 43 13.09 10.21 -8.63
N VAL A 44 13.74 10.74 -9.70
CA VAL A 44 14.16 9.94 -10.86
C VAL A 44 15.28 9.00 -10.46
N ARG A 45 15.12 7.71 -10.78
CA ARG A 45 16.10 6.65 -10.53
C ARG A 45 16.93 6.35 -11.78
N ASP A 46 18.06 5.68 -11.60
CA ASP A 46 18.96 5.33 -12.70
C ASP A 46 18.34 4.38 -13.74
N ASP A 47 17.36 3.59 -13.31
CA ASP A 47 16.63 2.63 -14.13
C ASP A 47 15.37 3.20 -14.80
N ASP A 48 15.00 4.45 -14.49
CA ASP A 48 13.85 5.10 -15.11
C ASP A 48 14.13 5.55 -16.54
N VAL A 49 13.15 5.33 -17.40
CA VAL A 49 13.18 5.87 -18.77
C VAL A 49 12.50 7.22 -18.77
N VAL A 50 13.28 8.28 -18.76
CA VAL A 50 12.80 9.67 -18.84
C VAL A 50 12.40 10.01 -20.26
N VAL A 51 11.12 10.35 -20.46
CA VAL A 51 10.54 10.72 -21.74
C VAL A 51 10.61 12.23 -21.96
N GLU A 52 10.33 13.00 -20.90
CA GLU A 52 10.26 14.45 -20.93
C GLU A 52 10.64 15.04 -19.59
N ARG A 53 11.32 16.20 -19.60
CA ARG A 53 11.54 17.02 -18.40
C ARG A 53 10.65 18.25 -18.45
N ILE A 54 9.92 18.50 -17.39
CA ILE A 54 8.94 19.57 -17.27
C ILE A 54 9.46 20.53 -16.20
N VAL A 55 9.55 21.80 -16.55
CA VAL A 55 9.92 22.86 -15.63
C VAL A 55 8.65 23.70 -15.35
N GLU A 56 8.16 23.63 -14.14
CA GLU A 56 7.10 24.52 -13.67
C GLU A 56 7.75 25.78 -13.12
N GLU A 57 7.59 26.92 -13.82
CA GLU A 57 8.11 28.20 -13.37
C GLU A 57 7.47 28.63 -12.05
N ALA A 58 8.23 29.37 -11.23
CA ALA A 58 7.74 29.91 -9.98
C ALA A 58 6.53 30.81 -10.23
N LYS A 59 5.48 30.63 -9.44
CA LYS A 59 4.30 31.51 -9.46
C LYS A 59 4.48 32.59 -8.43
N THR A 60 4.40 33.84 -8.91
CA THR A 60 4.45 35.02 -8.07
C THR A 60 3.08 35.75 -8.11
N GLU A 61 2.63 36.25 -6.97
CA GLU A 61 1.46 37.08 -6.86
C GLU A 61 1.86 38.44 -6.27
N GLU A 62 1.28 39.51 -6.79
CA GLU A 62 1.42 40.84 -6.20
C GLU A 62 0.40 40.94 -5.06
N ARG A 63 0.89 41.24 -3.86
CA ARG A 63 0.07 41.48 -2.67
C ARG A 63 0.44 42.81 -2.06
N GLU A 64 -0.57 43.54 -1.59
CA GLU A 64 -0.38 44.77 -0.85
C GLU A 64 0.13 44.46 0.56
N ASN A 65 1.29 45.04 0.94
CA ASN A 65 1.84 44.87 2.28
C ASN A 65 1.14 45.79 3.29
N GLU A 66 1.44 45.64 4.57
CA GLU A 66 0.85 46.44 5.66
C GLU A 66 1.12 47.96 5.54
N LYS A 67 2.01 48.38 4.63
CA LYS A 67 2.35 49.77 4.35
C LYS A 67 1.66 50.36 3.11
N GLY A 68 0.82 49.52 2.43
CA GLY A 68 0.11 49.93 1.22
C GLY A 68 0.97 49.88 -0.05
N GLU A 69 2.11 49.18 -0.03
CA GLU A 69 2.99 49.02 -1.19
C GLU A 69 2.75 47.62 -1.80
N MET A 70 2.77 47.53 -3.14
CA MET A 70 2.65 46.25 -3.85
C MET A 70 3.97 45.53 -3.78
N GLU A 71 3.94 44.33 -3.19
CA GLU A 71 5.08 43.44 -3.09
C GLU A 71 4.81 42.12 -3.85
N THR A 72 5.80 41.72 -4.66
CA THR A 72 5.73 40.45 -5.37
C THR A 72 6.12 39.31 -4.43
N VAL A 73 5.17 38.46 -4.06
CA VAL A 73 5.39 37.32 -3.18
C VAL A 73 5.42 36.06 -4.02
N GLU A 74 6.45 35.24 -3.83
CA GLU A 74 6.54 33.94 -4.44
C GLU A 74 5.54 32.99 -3.75
N VAL A 75 4.51 32.57 -4.49
CA VAL A 75 3.43 31.69 -3.98
C VAL A 75 3.79 30.20 -4.17
N SER A 76 4.57 29.89 -5.20
CA SER A 76 5.03 28.54 -5.48
C SER A 76 6.45 28.59 -6.05
N PRO A 77 7.40 27.86 -5.46
CA PRO A 77 8.76 27.81 -5.99
C PRO A 77 8.80 27.09 -7.34
N LYS A 78 9.84 27.39 -8.11
CA LYS A 78 10.15 26.65 -9.33
C LYS A 78 10.30 25.15 -8.99
N LYS A 79 9.57 24.29 -9.73
CA LYS A 79 9.66 22.83 -9.58
C LYS A 79 10.08 22.20 -10.89
N GLU A 80 10.98 21.24 -10.78
CA GLU A 80 11.39 20.42 -11.90
C GLU A 80 10.75 19.03 -11.76
N LYS A 81 10.04 18.60 -12.80
CA LYS A 81 9.39 17.30 -12.87
C LYS A 81 9.91 16.52 -14.07
N ALA A 82 9.84 15.22 -13.98
CA ALA A 82 10.15 14.32 -15.08
C ALA A 82 8.95 13.43 -15.40
N LYS A 83 8.62 13.34 -16.68
CA LYS A 83 7.69 12.34 -17.20
C LYS A 83 8.50 11.10 -17.54
N ILE A 84 8.21 10.00 -16.87
CA ILE A 84 8.88 8.73 -17.03
C ILE A 84 7.90 7.66 -17.52
N ASN A 85 8.43 6.57 -18.06
CA ASN A 85 7.63 5.37 -18.22
C ASN A 85 7.12 4.94 -16.85
N LYS A 86 5.81 4.66 -16.75
CA LYS A 86 5.21 4.22 -15.49
C LYS A 86 5.95 3.01 -14.94
N ARG A 87 6.39 3.11 -13.70
CA ARG A 87 7.12 2.04 -13.02
C ARG A 87 6.21 0.82 -12.84
N PRO A 88 6.72 -0.40 -13.04
CA PRO A 88 5.95 -1.58 -12.69
C PRO A 88 5.72 -1.63 -11.18
N VAL A 89 4.49 -1.98 -10.78
CA VAL A 89 4.13 -2.12 -9.36
C VAL A 89 4.07 -3.59 -9.02
N SER A 90 4.84 -4.01 -8.01
CA SER A 90 4.78 -5.38 -7.51
C SER A 90 3.41 -5.66 -6.85
N ILE A 91 2.83 -6.81 -7.19
CA ILE A 91 1.61 -7.32 -6.55
C ILE A 91 1.93 -7.78 -5.12
N SER A 92 3.13 -8.33 -4.91
CA SER A 92 3.57 -8.83 -3.62
C SER A 92 4.26 -7.74 -2.79
N ASP A 93 3.98 -7.75 -1.49
CA ASP A 93 4.71 -7.01 -0.47
C ASP A 93 5.71 -7.98 0.19
N THR A 94 6.98 -7.84 -0.17
CA THR A 94 8.03 -8.77 0.26
C THR A 94 8.37 -8.66 1.74
N THR A 95 8.00 -7.55 2.38
CA THR A 95 8.23 -7.26 3.80
C THR A 95 6.93 -6.87 4.50
N PRO A 96 6.00 -7.84 4.67
CA PRO A 96 4.72 -7.55 5.31
C PRO A 96 4.91 -7.04 6.74
N LEU A 97 3.99 -6.20 7.18
CA LEU A 97 4.11 -5.45 8.43
C LEU A 97 4.37 -6.33 9.65
N TRP A 98 3.82 -7.55 9.68
CA TRP A 98 4.02 -8.48 10.80
C TRP A 98 5.45 -9.04 10.91
N THR A 99 6.30 -8.81 9.92
CA THR A 99 7.72 -9.23 9.97
C THR A 99 8.60 -8.19 10.66
N LYS A 100 8.12 -6.95 10.80
CA LYS A 100 8.82 -5.89 11.53
C LYS A 100 8.71 -6.11 13.04
N HIS A 101 9.67 -5.54 13.78
CA HIS A 101 9.53 -5.50 15.23
C HIS A 101 8.42 -4.51 15.63
N PRO A 102 7.55 -4.83 16.61
CA PRO A 102 6.44 -3.94 17.01
C PRO A 102 6.85 -2.51 17.36
N ASN A 103 8.05 -2.32 17.93
CA ASN A 103 8.55 -0.99 18.29
C ASN A 103 8.97 -0.13 17.09
N ASP A 104 9.12 -0.74 15.91
CA ASP A 104 9.54 -0.08 14.68
C ASP A 104 8.36 0.25 13.76
N VAL A 105 7.13 0.07 14.26
CA VAL A 105 5.90 0.26 13.48
C VAL A 105 5.05 1.35 14.12
N THR A 106 4.61 2.30 13.31
CA THR A 106 3.73 3.39 13.74
C THR A 106 2.26 3.00 13.69
N ASP A 107 1.42 3.73 14.41
CA ASP A 107 -0.04 3.53 14.41
C ASP A 107 -0.64 3.72 13.01
N GLU A 108 -0.10 4.66 12.23
CA GLU A 108 -0.51 4.92 10.85
C GLU A 108 -0.20 3.73 9.94
N GLU A 109 0.97 3.09 10.11
CA GLU A 109 1.32 1.88 9.36
C GLU A 109 0.38 0.72 9.70
N TYR A 110 0.01 0.53 10.98
CA TYR A 110 -0.96 -0.50 11.38
C TYR A 110 -2.33 -0.26 10.75
N LYS A 111 -2.83 0.97 10.77
CA LYS A 111 -4.13 1.34 10.17
C LYS A 111 -4.12 1.15 8.65
N ALA A 112 -3.06 1.61 7.99
CA ALA A 112 -2.90 1.45 6.54
C ALA A 112 -2.84 -0.03 6.13
N PHE A 113 -2.13 -0.85 6.91
CA PHE A 113 -2.04 -2.29 6.68
C PHE A 113 -3.40 -2.99 6.88
N TYR A 114 -4.16 -2.60 7.90
CA TYR A 114 -5.52 -3.10 8.11
C TYR A 114 -6.42 -2.83 6.91
N THR A 115 -6.46 -1.58 6.45
CA THR A 115 -7.26 -1.19 5.28
C THR A 115 -6.83 -1.95 4.02
N LYS A 116 -5.52 -2.13 3.81
CA LYS A 116 -4.97 -2.87 2.67
C LYS A 116 -5.40 -4.34 2.67
N VAL A 117 -5.34 -5.01 3.82
CA VAL A 117 -5.58 -6.46 3.94
C VAL A 117 -7.06 -6.80 3.96
N PHE A 118 -7.85 -6.04 4.71
CA PHE A 118 -9.26 -6.33 4.92
C PHE A 118 -10.19 -5.51 4.01
N ARG A 119 -9.64 -4.50 3.30
CA ARG A 119 -10.41 -3.56 2.47
C ARG A 119 -11.54 -2.87 3.24
N ASP A 120 -11.33 -2.70 4.54
CA ASP A 120 -12.22 -1.97 5.44
C ASP A 120 -11.66 -0.56 5.65
N TYR A 121 -12.47 0.43 5.32
CA TYR A 121 -12.11 1.85 5.45
C TYR A 121 -12.40 2.40 6.85
N LYS A 122 -13.05 1.63 7.72
CA LYS A 122 -13.18 1.99 9.13
C LYS A 122 -11.87 1.71 9.85
N GLU A 123 -11.45 2.62 10.71
CA GLU A 123 -10.27 2.36 11.53
C GLU A 123 -10.53 1.21 12.51
N PRO A 124 -9.55 0.33 12.76
CA PRO A 124 -9.64 -0.66 13.81
C PRO A 124 -9.73 0.02 15.18
N LEU A 125 -10.37 -0.64 16.14
CA LEU A 125 -10.46 -0.17 17.51
C LEU A 125 -9.09 -0.22 18.20
N PHE A 126 -8.41 -1.35 18.06
CA PHE A 126 -7.04 -1.60 18.48
C PHE A 126 -6.48 -2.84 17.77
N TRP A 127 -5.20 -3.13 17.98
CA TRP A 127 -4.51 -4.29 17.42
C TRP A 127 -3.50 -4.86 18.41
N ILE A 128 -3.13 -6.11 18.18
CA ILE A 128 -2.08 -6.81 18.92
C ILE A 128 -1.08 -7.36 17.91
N HIS A 129 0.16 -6.91 17.96
CA HIS A 129 1.23 -7.44 17.13
C HIS A 129 1.88 -8.62 17.85
N LEU A 130 1.72 -9.81 17.28
CA LEU A 130 2.27 -11.06 17.79
C LEU A 130 3.65 -11.31 17.18
N ASN A 131 4.63 -11.51 18.03
CA ASN A 131 5.97 -11.95 17.64
C ASN A 131 6.46 -12.96 18.68
N MET A 132 6.01 -14.21 18.53
CA MET A 132 6.30 -15.29 19.46
C MET A 132 7.19 -16.33 18.78
N ASP A 133 8.30 -16.65 19.42
CA ASP A 133 9.22 -17.69 18.95
C ASP A 133 9.03 -19.05 19.71
N TYR A 134 8.33 -19.03 20.84
CA TYR A 134 8.06 -20.20 21.67
C TYR A 134 6.67 -20.13 22.32
N PRO A 135 5.90 -21.22 22.45
CA PRO A 135 6.19 -22.60 22.02
C PRO A 135 6.04 -22.80 20.50
N PHE A 136 5.43 -21.87 19.80
CA PHE A 136 5.24 -21.91 18.35
C PHE A 136 5.81 -20.62 17.76
N ASN A 137 6.50 -20.74 16.64
CA ASN A 137 6.91 -19.58 15.87
C ASN A 137 5.66 -18.98 15.21
N LEU A 138 5.08 -17.97 15.85
CA LEU A 138 3.89 -17.29 15.40
C LEU A 138 4.15 -15.78 15.28
N LYS A 139 4.03 -15.27 14.08
CA LYS A 139 4.10 -13.84 13.78
C LYS A 139 2.82 -13.41 13.11
N GLY A 140 2.28 -12.28 13.52
CA GLY A 140 1.04 -11.80 12.95
C GLY A 140 0.51 -10.55 13.66
N ILE A 141 -0.59 -10.04 13.15
CA ILE A 141 -1.29 -8.91 13.74
C ILE A 141 -2.76 -9.28 13.88
N LEU A 142 -3.26 -9.21 15.11
CA LEU A 142 -4.69 -9.36 15.39
C LEU A 142 -5.30 -7.96 15.42
N TYR A 143 -6.28 -7.73 14.58
CA TYR A 143 -7.05 -6.49 14.54
C TYR A 143 -8.43 -6.69 15.14
N PHE A 144 -8.87 -5.72 15.91
CA PHE A 144 -10.21 -5.65 16.49
C PHE A 144 -10.96 -4.51 15.80
N PRO A 145 -11.91 -4.81 14.89
CA PRO A 145 -12.65 -3.79 14.17
C PRO A 145 -13.63 -3.05 15.07
N LYS A 146 -13.98 -1.83 14.72
CA LYS A 146 -15.13 -1.14 15.30
C LYS A 146 -16.42 -1.77 14.76
N ILE A 147 -17.09 -2.56 15.58
CA ILE A 147 -18.31 -3.26 15.21
C ILE A 147 -19.52 -2.36 15.45
N ASN A 148 -20.38 -2.24 14.45
CA ASN A 148 -21.73 -1.72 14.65
C ASN A 148 -22.70 -2.91 14.79
N THR A 149 -23.12 -3.21 16.02
CA THR A 149 -23.88 -4.42 16.39
C THR A 149 -25.20 -4.57 15.66
N GLU A 150 -25.71 -3.54 14.98
CA GLU A 150 -26.95 -3.61 14.24
C GLU A 150 -26.79 -4.17 12.82
N TYR A 151 -25.60 -4.08 12.22
CA TYR A 151 -25.39 -4.38 10.81
C TYR A 151 -24.14 -5.23 10.52
N ASP A 152 -23.21 -5.35 11.44
CA ASP A 152 -21.95 -6.06 11.19
C ASP A 152 -22.04 -7.53 11.66
N ASN A 153 -21.53 -8.44 10.83
CA ASN A 153 -21.38 -9.84 11.21
C ASN A 153 -20.28 -9.97 12.28
N LEU A 154 -20.59 -10.68 13.37
CA LEU A 154 -19.67 -10.88 14.49
C LEU A 154 -18.62 -11.97 14.21
N GLU A 155 -18.71 -12.66 13.09
CA GLU A 155 -17.70 -13.67 12.72
C GLU A 155 -16.38 -13.00 12.34
N GLY A 156 -15.34 -13.32 13.10
CA GLY A 156 -13.97 -12.88 12.81
C GLY A 156 -13.45 -13.52 11.54
N VAL A 157 -12.64 -12.77 10.77
CA VAL A 157 -11.95 -13.28 9.59
C VAL A 157 -10.50 -13.51 9.95
N ILE A 158 -10.05 -14.78 9.86
CA ILE A 158 -8.65 -15.16 10.08
C ILE A 158 -8.03 -15.48 8.74
N LYS A 159 -6.96 -14.76 8.39
CA LYS A 159 -6.14 -15.05 7.22
C LYS A 159 -4.83 -15.69 7.67
N LEU A 160 -4.59 -16.93 7.25
CA LEU A 160 -3.39 -17.68 7.59
C LEU A 160 -2.41 -17.69 6.43
N TYR A 161 -1.15 -17.40 6.74
CA TYR A 161 -0.03 -17.43 5.82
C TYR A 161 1.04 -18.40 6.35
N ASN A 162 1.66 -19.18 5.47
CA ASN A 162 2.84 -19.97 5.78
C ASN A 162 3.96 -19.55 4.84
N ASN A 163 5.11 -19.17 5.38
CA ASN A 163 6.22 -18.61 4.60
C ASN A 163 5.76 -17.48 3.66
N GLN A 164 4.90 -16.60 4.18
CA GLN A 164 4.33 -15.46 3.44
C GLN A 164 3.42 -15.83 2.25
N VAL A 165 3.03 -17.11 2.12
CA VAL A 165 2.05 -17.57 1.13
C VAL A 165 0.71 -17.77 1.82
N PHE A 166 -0.37 -17.25 1.22
CA PHE A 166 -1.73 -17.45 1.72
C PHE A 166 -2.11 -18.93 1.66
N ILE A 167 -2.56 -19.47 2.77
CA ILE A 167 -2.99 -20.86 2.88
C ILE A 167 -4.51 -20.96 2.90
N ALA A 168 -5.13 -20.23 3.81
CA ALA A 168 -6.57 -20.30 3.98
C ALA A 168 -7.11 -19.11 4.78
N ASP A 169 -8.41 -18.91 4.71
CA ASP A 169 -9.18 -18.00 5.56
C ASP A 169 -10.19 -18.77 6.41
N ASN A 170 -10.68 -18.13 7.47
CA ASN A 170 -11.71 -18.67 8.37
C ASN A 170 -11.38 -20.02 9.02
N ILE A 171 -10.11 -20.26 9.36
CA ILE A 171 -9.69 -21.47 10.07
C ILE A 171 -10.00 -21.28 11.57
N LYS A 172 -11.04 -21.98 12.06
CA LYS A 172 -11.47 -21.92 13.46
C LYS A 172 -10.47 -22.63 14.41
N GLU A 173 -9.69 -23.57 13.86
CA GLU A 173 -8.76 -24.38 14.66
C GLU A 173 -7.51 -23.60 15.14
N VAL A 174 -7.21 -22.42 14.58
CA VAL A 174 -6.04 -21.63 14.97
C VAL A 174 -6.27 -20.87 16.28
N ILE A 175 -7.52 -20.50 16.56
CA ILE A 175 -7.92 -19.85 17.82
C ILE A 175 -9.03 -20.72 18.44
N PRO A 176 -8.77 -21.38 19.58
CA PRO A 176 -9.82 -22.15 20.27
C PRO A 176 -11.00 -21.25 20.62
N GLU A 177 -12.20 -21.70 20.31
CA GLU A 177 -13.43 -21.08 20.83
C GLU A 177 -13.48 -21.34 22.35
N PHE A 178 -13.52 -20.29 23.15
CA PHE A 178 -13.74 -20.36 24.59
C PHE A 178 -15.22 -20.20 24.91
#